data_edc1e47581e43ae5571a712df05d9b5d
#
_entry.id   edc1e47581e43ae5571a712df05d9b5d
#
_cell.length_a   1.000
_cell.length_b   1.000
_cell.length_c   1.000
_cell.angle_alpha   90.00
_cell.angle_beta   90.00
_cell.angle_gamma   90.00
#
_symmetry.space_group_name_H-M   'P 1'
#
loop_
_entity.id
_entity.type
_entity.pdbx_description
1 polymer ?
#
loop_
_entity_poly.entity_id
_entity_poly.type
_entity_poly.pdbx_seq_one_letter_code
_entity_poly.pdbx_strand_id
1 'polypeptide(L)'
;FLGTGCNSLNETVDLIKYGYEYGFKDFLIMPPAYYKGNTDKGVFNFYSYIISKIPKIKIVIYNFEHLSGYKFSVEAVTKLVTTFPNNIIGCKDSTANLFENLKLPNFLIFPGTETKLLKGLEIGNSGIISAVCNVTAPLARKVFDDFEKKKEQTQNDKLIAVRQAFDGYN
;
A
#
# COMPACT_ATOMS: atom_id res chain seq x y z
N PHE A 1 -7.04 7.14 1.82
CA PHE A 1 -6.34 6.44 2.92
C PHE A 1 -5.61 7.44 3.80
N LEU A 2 -5.69 7.28 5.12
CA LEU A 2 -4.90 8.04 6.07
C LEU A 2 -3.66 7.23 6.47
N GLY A 3 -2.45 7.78 6.30
CA GLY A 3 -1.21 7.14 6.75
C GLY A 3 -1.00 7.35 8.25
N THR A 4 -0.67 6.27 8.96
CA THR A 4 -0.43 6.29 10.41
C THR A 4 0.91 5.61 10.76
N GLY A 5 1.96 5.98 10.05
CA GLY A 5 3.29 5.38 10.16
C GLY A 5 4.05 5.82 11.41
N CYS A 6 3.71 5.30 12.58
CA CYS A 6 4.45 5.48 13.82
C CYS A 6 5.29 4.25 14.19
N ASN A 7 6.39 4.49 14.91
CA ASN A 7 7.22 3.41 15.46
C ASN A 7 6.64 2.82 16.76
N SER A 8 5.79 3.58 17.44
CA SER A 8 5.08 3.15 18.65
C SER A 8 3.71 2.57 18.28
N LEU A 9 3.41 1.38 18.80
CA LEU A 9 2.11 0.74 18.61
C LEU A 9 0.97 1.57 19.22
N ASN A 10 1.18 2.15 20.40
CA ASN A 10 0.16 2.98 21.05
C ASN A 10 -0.12 4.26 20.26
N GLU A 11 0.93 4.96 19.81
CA GLU A 11 0.76 6.15 18.96
C GLU A 11 0.07 5.83 17.64
N THR A 12 0.38 4.68 17.03
CA THR A 12 -0.33 4.21 15.83
C THR A 12 -1.82 4.03 16.11
N VAL A 13 -2.18 3.39 17.21
CA VAL A 13 -3.59 3.19 17.62
C VAL A 13 -4.28 4.53 17.88
N ASP A 14 -3.60 5.46 18.58
CA ASP A 14 -4.18 6.76 18.92
C ASP A 14 -4.41 7.62 17.67
N LEU A 15 -3.47 7.63 16.72
CA LEU A 15 -3.64 8.32 15.43
C LEU A 15 -4.78 7.71 14.60
N ILE A 16 -4.93 6.39 14.62
CA ILE A 16 -6.04 5.72 13.93
C ILE A 16 -7.38 6.11 14.57
N LYS A 17 -7.48 6.09 15.91
CA LYS A 17 -8.69 6.53 16.62
C LYS A 17 -9.06 7.95 16.25
N TYR A 18 -8.07 8.87 16.34
CA TYR A 18 -8.26 10.25 15.96
C TYR A 18 -8.75 10.39 14.51
N GLY A 19 -8.07 9.75 13.56
CA GLY A 19 -8.53 9.76 12.17
C GLY A 19 -9.92 9.17 11.99
N TYR A 20 -10.25 8.11 12.73
CA TYR A 20 -11.57 7.47 12.67
C TYR A 20 -12.69 8.40 13.17
N GLU A 21 -12.45 9.18 14.22
CA GLU A 21 -13.37 10.21 14.74
C GLU A 21 -13.64 11.30 13.71
N TYR A 22 -12.63 11.66 12.89
CA TYR A 22 -12.77 12.59 11.77
C TYR A 22 -13.34 11.96 10.48
N GLY A 23 -13.84 10.73 10.56
CA GLY A 23 -14.55 10.08 9.46
C GLY A 23 -13.70 9.22 8.52
N PHE A 24 -12.39 9.13 8.73
CA PHE A 24 -11.55 8.20 7.96
C PHE A 24 -11.88 6.76 8.35
N LYS A 25 -12.02 5.89 7.36
CA LYS A 25 -12.29 4.46 7.57
C LYS A 25 -11.15 3.57 7.09
N ASP A 26 -10.36 4.06 6.14
CA ASP A 26 -9.31 3.32 5.45
C ASP A 26 -7.94 3.89 5.85
N PHE A 27 -7.05 3.04 6.31
CA PHE A 27 -5.75 3.43 6.84
C PHE A 27 -4.61 2.70 6.12
N LEU A 28 -3.56 3.44 5.77
CA LEU A 28 -2.31 2.88 5.25
C LEU A 28 -1.34 2.72 6.40
N ILE A 29 -0.99 1.47 6.73
CA ILE A 29 -0.21 1.17 7.93
C ILE A 29 1.03 0.33 7.56
N MET A 30 2.21 0.85 7.88
CA MET A 30 3.49 0.15 7.80
C MET A 30 3.82 -0.48 9.15
N PRO A 31 4.46 -1.66 9.19
CA PRO A 31 5.04 -2.16 10.43
C PRO A 31 6.06 -1.16 11.02
N PRO A 32 6.32 -1.20 12.35
CA PRO A 32 7.31 -0.32 12.97
C PRO A 32 8.65 -0.38 12.25
N ALA A 33 9.19 0.79 11.88
CA ALA A 33 10.36 0.89 11.01
C ALA A 33 11.68 1.08 11.77
N TYR A 34 11.64 1.59 13.00
CA TYR A 34 12.83 1.90 13.78
C TYR A 34 13.52 0.61 14.29
N TYR A 35 12.75 -0.28 14.89
CA TYR A 35 13.27 -1.56 15.38
C TYR A 35 13.29 -2.56 14.22
N LYS A 36 14.50 -2.87 13.74
CA LYS A 36 14.71 -3.86 12.67
C LYS A 36 14.59 -5.29 13.22
N GLY A 37 14.46 -6.26 12.32
CA GLY A 37 14.33 -7.67 12.69
C GLY A 37 12.92 -8.10 13.08
N ASN A 38 11.91 -7.39 12.57
CA ASN A 38 10.53 -7.83 12.70
C ASN A 38 10.34 -9.24 12.12
N THR A 39 9.63 -10.09 12.86
CA THR A 39 9.25 -11.44 12.42
C THR A 39 7.81 -11.44 11.92
N ASP A 40 7.42 -12.45 11.12
CA ASP A 40 6.04 -12.63 10.68
C ASP A 40 5.06 -12.67 11.84
N LYS A 41 5.44 -13.35 12.95
CA LYS A 41 4.64 -13.40 14.18
C LYS A 41 4.50 -12.02 14.82
N GLY A 42 5.58 -11.24 14.87
CA GLY A 42 5.57 -9.88 15.43
C GLY A 42 4.66 -8.96 14.62
N VAL A 43 4.81 -8.97 13.29
CA VAL A 43 3.99 -8.17 12.37
C VAL A 43 2.53 -8.60 12.42
N PHE A 44 2.24 -9.90 12.46
CA PHE A 44 0.88 -10.41 12.64
C PHE A 44 0.26 -9.91 13.95
N ASN A 45 0.98 -9.98 15.06
CA ASN A 45 0.51 -9.50 16.37
C ASN A 45 0.27 -7.98 16.36
N PHE A 46 1.12 -7.21 15.67
CA PHE A 46 0.98 -5.77 15.51
C PHE A 46 -0.38 -5.41 14.87
N TYR A 47 -0.70 -5.98 13.71
CA TYR A 47 -1.98 -5.73 13.06
C TYR A 47 -3.18 -6.29 13.87
N SER A 48 -3.01 -7.46 14.48
CA SER A 48 -4.06 -8.05 15.34
C SER A 48 -4.41 -7.14 16.51
N TYR A 49 -3.40 -6.55 17.14
CA TYR A 49 -3.61 -5.62 18.25
C TYR A 49 -4.35 -4.36 17.80
N ILE A 50 -3.94 -3.75 16.69
CA ILE A 50 -4.61 -2.57 16.13
C ILE A 50 -6.09 -2.86 15.86
N ILE A 51 -6.37 -3.96 15.17
CA ILE A 51 -7.74 -4.38 14.83
C ILE A 51 -8.56 -4.64 16.10
N SER A 52 -7.96 -5.26 17.12
CA SER A 52 -8.65 -5.49 18.40
C SER A 52 -9.09 -4.20 19.10
N LYS A 53 -8.35 -3.11 18.92
CA LYS A 53 -8.68 -1.79 19.51
C LYS A 53 -9.71 -1.03 18.71
N ILE A 54 -9.73 -1.21 17.37
CA ILE A 54 -10.64 -0.48 16.48
C ILE A 54 -11.17 -1.45 15.40
N PRO A 55 -12.17 -2.31 15.75
CA PRO A 55 -12.57 -3.43 14.88
C PRO A 55 -13.21 -3.04 13.54
N LYS A 56 -13.62 -1.79 13.37
CA LYS A 56 -14.34 -1.33 12.17
C LYS A 56 -13.46 -0.68 11.12
N ILE A 57 -12.15 -0.56 11.36
CA ILE A 57 -11.23 0.04 10.38
C ILE A 57 -10.92 -0.92 9.24
N LYS A 58 -10.53 -0.32 8.13
CA LYS A 58 -9.98 -1.01 6.98
C LYS A 58 -8.51 -0.64 6.81
N ILE A 59 -7.68 -1.62 6.55
CA ILE A 59 -6.24 -1.47 6.51
C ILE A 59 -5.72 -1.87 5.13
N VAL A 60 -4.98 -0.96 4.53
CA VAL A 60 -4.03 -1.25 3.46
C VAL A 60 -2.67 -1.42 4.12
N ILE A 61 -2.11 -2.61 4.11
CA ILE A 61 -0.77 -2.87 4.64
C ILE A 61 0.28 -2.21 3.74
N TYR A 62 1.37 -1.74 4.34
CA TYR A 62 2.43 -1.11 3.57
C TYR A 62 3.70 -1.98 3.58
N ASN A 63 3.98 -2.60 2.45
CA ASN A 63 5.17 -3.38 2.20
C ASN A 63 6.29 -2.50 1.63
N PHE A 64 7.25 -2.14 2.47
CA PHE A 64 8.42 -1.38 2.07
C PHE A 64 9.64 -1.84 2.88
N GLU A 65 10.29 -2.91 2.42
CA GLU A 65 11.42 -3.56 3.08
C GLU A 65 12.57 -2.58 3.37
N HIS A 66 12.92 -1.73 2.41
CA HIS A 66 14.01 -0.76 2.57
C HIS A 66 13.79 0.16 3.78
N LEU A 67 12.55 0.59 4.04
CA LEU A 67 12.23 1.48 5.15
C LEU A 67 11.95 0.73 6.44
N SER A 68 11.10 -0.29 6.40
CA SER A 68 10.67 -1.02 7.61
C SER A 68 11.67 -2.10 8.07
N GLY A 69 12.57 -2.56 7.19
CA GLY A 69 13.41 -3.73 7.45
C GLY A 69 12.64 -5.05 7.49
N TYR A 70 11.37 -5.05 7.04
CA TYR A 70 10.53 -6.24 6.96
C TYR A 70 9.90 -6.34 5.57
N LYS A 71 10.00 -7.53 4.99
CA LYS A 71 9.44 -7.88 3.69
C LYS A 71 8.27 -8.84 3.89
N PHE A 72 7.09 -8.40 3.52
CA PHE A 72 5.95 -9.31 3.52
C PHE A 72 6.12 -10.42 2.49
N SER A 73 5.93 -11.66 2.94
CA SER A 73 5.75 -12.79 2.04
C SER A 73 4.28 -12.92 1.60
N VAL A 74 4.03 -13.70 0.54
CA VAL A 74 2.66 -14.03 0.10
C VAL A 74 1.91 -14.74 1.24
N GLU A 75 2.58 -15.64 1.97
CA GLU A 75 2.03 -16.40 3.09
C GLU A 75 1.65 -15.48 4.26
N ALA A 76 2.52 -14.51 4.61
CA ALA A 76 2.25 -13.57 5.68
C ALA A 76 1.03 -12.69 5.38
N VAL A 77 0.90 -12.19 4.14
CA VAL A 77 -0.27 -11.42 3.71
C VAL A 77 -1.52 -12.30 3.69
N THR A 78 -1.44 -13.49 3.12
CA THR A 78 -2.58 -14.43 3.06
C THR A 78 -3.09 -14.74 4.46
N LYS A 79 -2.19 -14.99 5.43
CA LYS A 79 -2.57 -15.23 6.82
C LYS A 79 -3.30 -14.03 7.45
N LEU A 80 -2.84 -12.81 7.20
CA LEU A 80 -3.51 -11.60 7.69
C LEU A 80 -4.91 -11.47 7.09
N VAL A 81 -5.04 -11.63 5.78
CA VAL A 81 -6.32 -11.50 5.07
C VAL A 81 -7.31 -12.58 5.50
N THR A 82 -6.88 -13.84 5.62
CA THR A 82 -7.76 -14.94 6.05
C THR A 82 -8.21 -14.80 7.50
N THR A 83 -7.38 -14.22 8.36
CA THR A 83 -7.72 -13.99 9.78
C THR A 83 -8.62 -12.75 9.96
N PHE A 84 -8.38 -11.70 9.17
CA PHE A 84 -9.08 -10.42 9.28
C PHE A 84 -9.68 -9.96 7.94
N PRO A 85 -10.57 -10.76 7.32
CA PRO A 85 -11.04 -10.51 5.95
C PRO A 85 -11.83 -9.21 5.81
N ASN A 86 -12.41 -8.70 6.88
CA ASN A 86 -13.16 -7.45 6.89
C ASN A 86 -12.28 -6.21 7.15
N ASN A 87 -11.03 -6.42 7.60
CA ASN A 87 -10.14 -5.34 8.00
C ASN A 87 -8.96 -5.18 7.03
N ILE A 88 -8.30 -6.27 6.64
CA ILE A 88 -7.12 -6.20 5.76
C ILE A 88 -7.61 -6.25 4.29
N ILE A 89 -7.72 -5.07 3.68
CA ILE A 89 -8.38 -4.90 2.37
C ILE A 89 -7.41 -4.71 1.21
N GLY A 90 -6.14 -4.49 1.48
CA GLY A 90 -5.18 -4.26 0.40
C GLY A 90 -3.74 -4.13 0.88
N CYS A 91 -2.85 -3.93 -0.09
CA CYS A 91 -1.42 -3.73 0.11
C CYS A 91 -0.89 -2.63 -0.80
N LYS A 92 -0.14 -1.68 -0.23
CA LYS A 92 0.81 -0.86 -0.98
C LYS A 92 2.14 -1.62 -1.04
N ASP A 93 2.59 -1.95 -2.24
CA ASP A 93 3.82 -2.72 -2.47
C ASP A 93 4.93 -1.87 -3.09
N SER A 94 5.76 -1.25 -2.23
CA SER A 94 6.95 -0.51 -2.66
C SER A 94 8.19 -1.40 -2.76
N THR A 95 8.18 -2.60 -2.16
CA THR A 95 9.23 -3.63 -2.32
C THR A 95 9.12 -4.33 -3.67
N ALA A 96 7.93 -4.31 -4.28
CA ALA A 96 7.66 -4.89 -5.59
C ALA A 96 7.78 -6.43 -5.69
N ASN A 97 7.61 -7.13 -4.59
CA ASN A 97 7.61 -8.60 -4.56
C ASN A 97 6.21 -9.21 -4.51
N LEU A 98 5.18 -8.42 -4.24
CA LEU A 98 3.81 -8.88 -4.10
C LEU A 98 2.92 -8.55 -5.30
N PHE A 99 3.14 -7.40 -5.97
CA PHE A 99 2.20 -6.88 -6.96
C PHE A 99 1.94 -7.80 -8.17
N GLU A 100 2.91 -8.65 -8.53
CA GLU A 100 2.75 -9.67 -9.58
C GLU A 100 2.31 -11.04 -9.02
N ASN A 101 2.73 -11.37 -7.80
CA ASN A 101 2.66 -12.71 -7.26
C ASN A 101 1.46 -12.93 -6.32
N LEU A 102 0.96 -11.88 -5.67
CA LEU A 102 -0.15 -11.99 -4.74
C LEU A 102 -1.48 -11.95 -5.50
N LYS A 103 -2.27 -13.03 -5.38
CA LYS A 103 -3.60 -13.13 -5.99
C LYS A 103 -4.60 -13.54 -4.91
N LEU A 104 -5.33 -12.55 -4.39
CA LEU A 104 -6.37 -12.76 -3.38
C LEU A 104 -7.68 -12.12 -3.86
N PRO A 105 -8.84 -12.80 -3.69
CA PRO A 105 -10.13 -12.25 -4.07
C PRO A 105 -10.43 -10.96 -3.32
N ASN A 106 -10.97 -9.95 -4.02
CA ASN A 106 -11.38 -8.67 -3.43
C ASN A 106 -10.28 -7.94 -2.64
N PHE A 107 -9.01 -8.15 -2.98
CA PHE A 107 -7.87 -7.55 -2.33
C PHE A 107 -7.21 -6.50 -3.23
N LEU A 108 -7.07 -5.28 -2.72
CA LEU A 108 -6.53 -4.16 -3.47
C LEU A 108 -5.00 -4.17 -3.45
N ILE A 109 -4.37 -4.09 -4.61
CA ILE A 109 -2.90 -4.02 -4.71
C ILE A 109 -2.51 -2.72 -5.39
N PHE A 110 -1.58 -2.00 -4.75
CA PHE A 110 -1.06 -0.72 -5.21
C PHE A 110 0.48 -0.76 -5.26
N PRO A 111 1.11 -0.98 -6.43
CA PRO A 111 2.54 -0.73 -6.59
C PRO A 111 2.95 0.67 -6.12
N GLY A 112 4.17 0.81 -5.59
CA GLY A 112 4.69 2.04 -5.00
C GLY A 112 5.33 3.01 -5.99
N THR A 113 5.17 2.82 -7.30
CA THR A 113 5.83 3.63 -8.33
C THR A 113 5.00 3.73 -9.61
N GLU A 114 5.11 4.88 -10.27
CA GLU A 114 4.46 5.19 -11.53
C GLU A 114 4.86 4.24 -12.67
N THR A 115 6.10 3.76 -12.67
CA THR A 115 6.61 2.84 -13.69
C THR A 115 5.86 1.50 -13.73
N LYS A 116 5.09 1.20 -12.70
CA LYS A 116 4.32 -0.05 -12.57
C LYS A 116 2.82 0.16 -12.69
N LEU A 117 2.34 1.38 -12.99
CA LEU A 117 0.91 1.66 -13.06
C LEU A 117 0.24 0.83 -14.15
N LEU A 118 0.65 0.99 -15.40
CA LEU A 118 -0.01 0.32 -16.53
C LEU A 118 0.11 -1.20 -16.42
N LYS A 119 1.31 -1.72 -16.18
CA LYS A 119 1.52 -3.16 -15.97
C LYS A 119 0.68 -3.70 -14.81
N GLY A 120 0.61 -2.96 -13.71
CA GLY A 120 -0.22 -3.31 -12.57
C GLY A 120 -1.70 -3.45 -12.94
N LEU A 121 -2.25 -2.48 -13.66
CA LEU A 121 -3.64 -2.51 -14.13
C LEU A 121 -3.90 -3.71 -15.05
N GLU A 122 -2.99 -4.01 -15.98
CA GLU A 122 -3.09 -5.16 -16.90
C GLU A 122 -3.18 -6.51 -16.19
N ILE A 123 -2.54 -6.64 -15.03
CA ILE A 123 -2.57 -7.85 -14.22
C ILE A 123 -3.61 -7.82 -13.09
N GLY A 124 -4.48 -6.78 -13.07
CA GLY A 124 -5.61 -6.66 -12.16
C GLY A 124 -5.34 -5.95 -10.84
N ASN A 125 -4.25 -5.17 -10.73
CA ASN A 125 -4.02 -4.31 -9.58
C ASN A 125 -4.92 -3.06 -9.63
N SER A 126 -5.06 -2.39 -8.49
CA SER A 126 -6.09 -1.34 -8.27
C SER A 126 -5.62 0.08 -8.58
N GLY A 127 -4.37 0.26 -8.97
CA GLY A 127 -3.73 1.56 -9.21
C GLY A 127 -2.37 1.63 -8.54
N ILE A 128 -1.89 2.83 -8.18
CA ILE A 128 -0.63 3.04 -7.46
C ILE A 128 -0.81 3.95 -6.24
N ILE A 129 0.08 3.81 -5.26
CA ILE A 129 0.28 4.79 -4.18
C ILE A 129 1.75 5.17 -4.16
N SER A 130 2.08 6.34 -4.73
CA SER A 130 3.47 6.80 -4.91
C SER A 130 3.66 8.21 -4.36
N ALA A 131 4.86 8.47 -3.81
CA ALA A 131 5.23 9.81 -3.34
C ALA A 131 5.31 10.82 -4.49
N VAL A 132 5.78 10.40 -5.66
CA VAL A 132 5.89 11.29 -6.82
C VAL A 132 4.53 11.64 -7.42
N CYS A 133 3.46 10.93 -7.06
CA CYS A 133 2.08 11.30 -7.40
C CYS A 133 1.67 12.69 -6.86
N ASN A 134 2.40 13.27 -5.90
CA ASN A 134 2.19 14.68 -5.53
C ASN A 134 2.38 15.64 -6.72
N VAL A 135 3.16 15.26 -7.74
CA VAL A 135 3.38 16.05 -8.97
C VAL A 135 2.89 15.34 -10.23
N THR A 136 2.82 14.00 -10.24
CA THR A 136 2.44 13.21 -11.42
C THR A 136 0.97 12.79 -11.45
N ALA A 137 0.17 13.13 -10.42
CA ALA A 137 -1.21 12.67 -10.31
C ALA A 137 -2.06 12.89 -11.59
N PRO A 138 -2.00 14.04 -12.29
CA PRO A 138 -2.77 14.22 -13.52
C PRO A 138 -2.37 13.24 -14.62
N LEU A 139 -1.07 12.95 -14.78
CA LEU A 139 -0.57 11.97 -15.75
C LEU A 139 -0.97 10.55 -15.36
N ALA A 140 -0.76 10.17 -14.10
CA ALA A 140 -1.13 8.86 -13.59
C ALA A 140 -2.64 8.62 -13.72
N ARG A 141 -3.46 9.64 -13.41
CA ARG A 141 -4.91 9.58 -13.58
C ARG A 141 -5.30 9.38 -15.04
N LYS A 142 -4.63 10.05 -15.96
CA LYS A 142 -4.91 9.89 -17.39
C LYS A 142 -4.58 8.47 -17.90
N VAL A 143 -3.44 7.91 -17.46
CA VAL A 143 -3.08 6.50 -17.77
C VAL A 143 -4.14 5.54 -17.25
N PHE A 144 -4.58 5.73 -16.00
CA PHE A 144 -5.62 4.90 -15.39
C PHE A 144 -6.95 5.01 -16.15
N ASP A 145 -7.40 6.23 -16.46
CA ASP A 145 -8.66 6.45 -17.15
C ASP A 145 -8.66 5.91 -18.59
N ASP A 146 -7.53 6.00 -19.30
CA ASP A 146 -7.40 5.45 -20.64
C ASP A 146 -7.43 3.92 -20.60
N PHE A 147 -6.81 3.29 -19.59
CA PHE A 147 -6.89 1.86 -19.38
C PHE A 147 -8.33 1.40 -19.12
N GLU A 148 -9.03 2.02 -18.17
CA GLU A 148 -10.42 1.69 -17.83
C GLU A 148 -11.38 1.87 -19.04
N LYS A 149 -11.14 2.89 -19.84
CA LYS A 149 -11.94 3.19 -21.02
C LYS A 149 -11.47 2.45 -22.28
N LYS A 150 -10.50 1.56 -22.17
CA LYS A 150 -9.87 0.81 -23.28
C LYS A 150 -9.39 1.72 -24.41
N LYS A 151 -8.85 2.88 -24.08
CA LYS A 151 -8.26 3.83 -25.00
C LYS A 151 -6.77 3.58 -25.18
N GLU A 152 -6.20 4.14 -26.25
CA GLU A 152 -4.77 4.16 -26.49
C GLU A 152 -4.04 4.89 -25.35
N GLN A 153 -2.92 4.31 -24.90
CA GLN A 153 -2.08 4.85 -23.83
C GLN A 153 -1.13 5.93 -24.37
N THR A 154 -1.54 7.18 -24.26
CA THR A 154 -0.78 8.32 -24.79
C THR A 154 0.14 9.00 -23.78
N GLN A 155 -0.01 8.73 -22.49
CA GLN A 155 0.72 9.43 -21.40
C GLN A 155 1.61 8.51 -20.56
N ASN A 156 1.59 7.20 -20.78
CA ASN A 156 2.36 6.26 -19.96
C ASN A 156 3.88 6.51 -20.04
N ASP A 157 4.43 6.70 -21.24
CA ASP A 157 5.86 6.94 -21.41
C ASP A 157 6.30 8.26 -20.77
N LYS A 158 5.48 9.30 -20.89
CA LYS A 158 5.71 10.58 -20.22
C LYS A 158 5.68 10.43 -18.69
N LEU A 159 4.73 9.67 -18.18
CA LEU A 159 4.62 9.38 -16.75
C LEU A 159 5.90 8.68 -16.23
N ILE A 160 6.36 7.67 -16.96
CA ILE A 160 7.59 6.93 -16.62
C ILE A 160 8.80 7.86 -16.67
N ALA A 161 8.95 8.68 -17.72
CA ALA A 161 10.07 9.61 -17.87
C ALA A 161 10.11 10.64 -16.71
N VAL A 162 8.96 11.20 -16.32
CA VAL A 162 8.89 12.11 -15.17
C VAL A 162 9.30 11.38 -13.89
N ARG A 163 8.79 10.17 -13.65
CA ARG A 163 9.17 9.38 -12.46
C ARG A 163 10.69 9.13 -12.40
N GLN A 164 11.30 8.74 -13.53
CA GLN A 164 12.73 8.46 -13.62
C GLN A 164 13.60 9.70 -13.35
N ALA A 165 13.13 10.89 -13.70
CA ALA A 165 13.82 12.13 -13.37
C ALA A 165 13.96 12.35 -11.85
N PHE A 166 13.00 11.86 -11.04
CA PHE A 166 13.08 11.93 -9.58
C PHE A 166 14.02 10.87 -8.97
N ASP A 167 14.25 9.75 -9.66
CA ASP A 167 15.15 8.70 -9.16
C ASP A 167 16.61 9.17 -9.05
N GLY A 168 16.99 10.18 -9.81
CA GLY A 168 18.33 10.78 -9.77
C GLY A 168 18.61 11.68 -8.56
N TYR A 169 17.60 11.95 -7.70
CA TYR A 169 17.72 12.80 -6.50
C TYR A 169 17.62 12.04 -5.18
N ASN A 170 17.72 10.71 -5.20
CA ASN A 170 17.68 9.86 -4.01
C ASN A 170 19.08 9.56 -3.48
#